data_6dfcc9ec10dc56043709caeb4e09d5cf
#
_entry.id   6dfcc9ec10dc56043709caeb4e09d5cf
#
_cell.length_a   1.000
_cell.length_b   1.000
_cell.length_c   1.000
_cell.angle_alpha   90.00
_cell.angle_beta   90.00
_cell.angle_gamma   90.00
#
_symmetry.space_group_name_H-M   'P 1'
#
loop_
_entity.id
_entity.type
_entity.pdbx_description
1 polymer ?
#
loop_
_entity_poly.entity_id
_entity_poly.type
_entity_poly.pdbx_seq_one_letter_code
_entity_poly.pdbx_strand_id
1 'polypeptide(L)'
;MGINIIIIMKLRKVVFQLGVPDGFIPDQTEDEWLEEKERTRERIGAFHCWVNGIVYSPELGKDTPGTLGLVEDIESGIVYEISPELIRFCVPCEFWEPINDKNNEPNKN
;
A
#
# COMPACT_ATOMS: atom_id res chain seq x y z
N MET A 1 -12.08 -36.46 -3.57
CA MET A 1 -11.71 -35.60 -2.59
C MET A 1 -10.66 -34.66 -3.06
N GLY A 2 -10.84 -33.47 -2.83
CA GLY A 2 -9.88 -32.52 -3.28
C GLY A 2 -8.67 -32.43 -2.35
N ILE A 3 -7.59 -31.98 -2.91
CA ILE A 3 -6.43 -31.68 -2.13
C ILE A 3 -6.52 -30.23 -1.74
N ASN A 4 -6.54 -30.01 -0.45
CA ASN A 4 -6.55 -28.63 0.02
C ASN A 4 -5.12 -28.16 0.06
N ILE A 5 -4.76 -27.39 -0.93
CA ILE A 5 -3.45 -26.77 -0.91
C ILE A 5 -3.62 -25.43 -0.23
N ILE A 6 -3.08 -25.34 0.96
CA ILE A 6 -3.10 -24.07 1.65
C ILE A 6 -1.80 -23.37 1.31
N ILE A 7 -1.90 -22.34 0.52
CA ILE A 7 -0.74 -21.54 0.21
C ILE A 7 -0.65 -20.46 1.26
N ILE A 8 0.33 -20.61 2.12
CA ILE A 8 0.57 -19.61 3.14
C ILE A 8 1.53 -18.61 2.55
N MET A 9 1.04 -17.43 2.27
CA MET A 9 1.89 -16.38 1.71
C MET A 9 2.24 -15.41 2.81
N LYS A 10 3.53 -15.16 2.94
CA LYS A 10 3.99 -14.12 3.84
C LYS A 10 4.17 -12.87 3.01
N LEU A 11 3.41 -11.86 3.34
CA LEU A 11 3.47 -10.60 2.62
C LEU A 11 4.34 -9.63 3.39
N ARG A 12 5.18 -8.90 2.68
CA ARG A 12 6.10 -7.96 3.34
C ARG A 12 5.31 -6.75 3.84
N LYS A 13 5.72 -6.28 4.99
CA LYS A 13 5.18 -5.04 5.53
C LYS A 13 5.80 -3.87 4.81
N VAL A 14 4.97 -2.92 4.46
CA VAL A 14 5.42 -1.70 3.80
C VAL A 14 4.74 -0.51 4.43
N VAL A 15 5.35 0.64 4.28
CA VAL A 15 4.73 1.92 4.56
C VAL A 15 4.51 2.58 3.21
N PHE A 16 3.33 3.08 2.97
CA PHE A 16 3.01 3.64 1.67
C PHE A 16 2.12 4.87 1.82
N GLN A 17 2.07 5.64 0.75
CA GLN A 17 1.22 6.81 0.66
C GLN A 17 0.44 6.73 -0.62
N LEU A 18 -0.73 7.38 -0.64
CA LEU A 18 -1.55 7.39 -1.85
C LEU A 18 -1.15 8.49 -2.81
N GLY A 19 -0.35 9.43 -2.35
CA GLY A 19 0.14 10.49 -3.20
C GLY A 19 1.21 11.31 -2.52
N VAL A 20 1.76 12.28 -3.25
CA VAL A 20 2.76 13.19 -2.71
C VAL A 20 2.11 14.51 -2.37
N PRO A 21 2.73 15.28 -1.47
CA PRO A 21 2.20 16.62 -1.18
C PRO A 21 2.21 17.49 -2.41
N ASP A 22 1.18 18.35 -2.53
CA ASP A 22 1.06 19.24 -3.66
C ASP A 22 1.96 20.47 -3.55
N GLY A 23 2.62 20.64 -2.41
CA GLY A 23 3.41 21.81 -2.16
C GLY A 23 2.55 22.94 -1.63
N PHE A 24 3.10 24.16 -1.65
CA PHE A 24 2.36 25.29 -1.14
C PHE A 24 1.29 25.71 -2.13
N ILE A 25 0.04 25.75 -1.67
CA ILE A 25 -1.09 26.16 -2.49
C ILE A 25 -1.72 27.36 -1.80
N PRO A 26 -1.59 28.58 -2.38
CA PRO A 26 -2.27 29.75 -1.84
C PRO A 26 -3.78 29.55 -1.91
N ASP A 27 -4.48 30.02 -0.94
CA ASP A 27 -5.95 29.95 -0.91
C ASP A 27 -6.50 28.52 -0.90
N GLN A 28 -5.71 27.56 -0.42
CA GLN A 28 -6.20 26.22 -0.26
C GLN A 28 -7.31 26.21 0.79
N THR A 29 -8.43 25.58 0.45
CA THR A 29 -9.54 25.47 1.39
C THR A 29 -9.22 24.41 2.44
N GLU A 30 -9.99 24.45 3.54
CA GLU A 30 -9.83 23.45 4.57
C GLU A 30 -10.10 22.05 4.04
N ASP A 31 -11.13 21.90 3.21
CA ASP A 31 -11.44 20.60 2.63
C ASP A 31 -10.30 20.09 1.74
N GLU A 32 -9.72 20.96 0.93
CA GLU A 32 -8.60 20.60 0.09
C GLU A 32 -7.39 20.18 0.92
N TRP A 33 -7.15 20.91 1.99
CA TRP A 33 -6.05 20.59 2.89
C TRP A 33 -6.26 19.23 3.56
N LEU A 34 -7.47 18.95 3.99
CA LEU A 34 -7.78 17.66 4.60
C LEU A 34 -7.63 16.52 3.62
N GLU A 35 -8.05 16.72 2.37
CA GLU A 35 -7.90 15.71 1.34
C GLU A 35 -6.43 15.42 1.06
N GLU A 36 -5.62 16.46 0.96
CA GLU A 36 -4.20 16.30 0.75
C GLU A 36 -3.57 15.56 1.92
N LYS A 37 -3.94 15.93 3.12
CA LYS A 37 -3.41 15.31 4.32
C LYS A 37 -3.74 13.82 4.35
N GLU A 38 -4.95 13.45 3.99
CA GLU A 38 -5.35 12.05 3.94
C GLU A 38 -4.60 11.30 2.86
N ARG A 39 -4.44 11.92 1.69
CA ARG A 39 -3.74 11.29 0.57
C ARG A 39 -2.26 11.07 0.85
N THR A 40 -1.64 12.01 1.55
CA THR A 40 -0.20 11.95 1.79
C THR A 40 0.16 11.29 3.11
N ARG A 41 -0.81 10.87 3.87
CA ARG A 41 -0.59 10.22 5.15
C ARG A 41 0.12 8.89 4.95
N GLU A 42 1.05 8.59 5.83
CA GLU A 42 1.71 7.29 5.79
C GLU A 42 0.75 6.22 6.29
N ARG A 43 0.70 5.12 5.55
CA ARG A 43 -0.16 4.00 5.88
C ARG A 43 0.67 2.73 5.94
N ILE A 44 0.20 1.79 6.73
CA ILE A 44 0.85 0.49 6.85
C ILE A 44 0.12 -0.48 5.95
N GLY A 45 0.86 -1.21 5.14
CA GLY A 45 0.25 -2.12 4.21
C GLY A 45 0.99 -3.42 4.06
N ALA A 46 0.37 -4.33 3.32
CA ALA A 46 0.94 -5.60 2.94
C ALA A 46 1.21 -5.57 1.44
N PHE A 47 2.46 -5.77 1.08
CA PHE A 47 2.86 -5.74 -0.33
C PHE A 47 2.59 -7.10 -0.96
N HIS A 48 1.80 -7.10 -2.02
CA HIS A 48 1.45 -8.34 -2.71
C HIS A 48 2.41 -8.66 -3.84
N CYS A 49 2.54 -7.77 -4.79
CA CYS A 49 3.43 -8.01 -5.94
C CYS A 49 3.55 -6.75 -6.77
N TRP A 50 4.49 -6.78 -7.69
CA TRP A 50 4.61 -5.72 -8.68
C TRP A 50 3.75 -6.09 -9.89
N VAL A 51 3.10 -5.09 -10.47
CA VAL A 51 2.27 -5.30 -11.65
C VAL A 51 2.61 -4.24 -12.69
N ASN A 52 2.32 -4.54 -13.95
CA ASN A 52 2.45 -3.56 -15.01
C ASN A 52 1.20 -2.70 -15.04
N GLY A 53 1.40 -1.42 -15.20
CA GLY A 53 0.29 -0.49 -15.22
C GLY A 53 0.61 0.71 -16.09
N ILE A 54 -0.23 1.71 -15.98
CA ILE A 54 -0.07 2.96 -16.73
C ILE A 54 0.21 4.05 -15.72
N VAL A 55 1.31 4.78 -15.96
CA VAL A 55 1.67 5.89 -15.08
C VAL A 55 1.83 7.13 -15.94
N TYR A 56 1.49 8.27 -15.37
CA TYR A 56 1.67 9.53 -16.08
C TYR A 56 3.12 9.95 -16.00
N SER A 57 3.70 10.29 -17.14
CA SER A 57 5.06 10.78 -17.21
C SER A 57 5.04 12.30 -17.47
N PRO A 58 5.40 13.12 -16.47
CA PRO A 58 5.45 14.56 -16.68
C PRO A 58 6.47 14.94 -17.75
N GLU A 59 7.55 14.18 -17.86
CA GLU A 59 8.59 14.49 -18.86
C GLU A 59 8.07 14.32 -20.28
N LEU A 60 7.22 13.31 -20.51
CA LEU A 60 6.65 13.06 -21.82
C LEU A 60 5.29 13.70 -22.00
N GLY A 61 4.69 14.17 -20.91
CA GLY A 61 3.37 14.77 -20.97
C GLY A 61 2.26 13.82 -21.33
N LYS A 62 2.44 12.52 -21.05
CA LYS A 62 1.45 11.52 -21.38
C LYS A 62 1.59 10.30 -20.51
N ASP A 63 0.57 9.44 -20.57
CA ASP A 63 0.60 8.18 -19.86
C ASP A 63 1.55 7.21 -20.54
N THR A 64 2.33 6.49 -19.75
CA THR A 64 3.28 5.51 -20.27
C THR A 64 3.17 4.23 -19.45
N PRO A 65 3.60 3.11 -20.02
CA PRO A 65 3.67 1.88 -19.23
C PRO A 65 4.65 2.04 -18.07
N GLY A 66 4.31 1.45 -16.95
CA GLY A 66 5.18 1.52 -15.79
C GLY A 66 4.87 0.38 -14.84
N THR A 67 5.63 0.32 -13.76
CA THR A 67 5.47 -0.71 -12.74
C THR A 67 4.80 -0.09 -11.52
N LEU A 68 3.81 -0.80 -11.00
CA LEU A 68 3.10 -0.38 -9.80
C LEU A 68 3.15 -1.52 -8.80
N GLY A 69 3.09 -1.18 -7.53
CA GLY A 69 3.00 -2.18 -6.49
C GLY A 69 1.57 -2.35 -6.04
N LEU A 70 1.15 -3.61 -5.88
CA LEU A 70 -0.15 -3.88 -5.29
C LEU A 70 0.03 -3.93 -3.79
N VAL A 71 -0.59 -3.00 -3.10
CA VAL A 71 -0.45 -2.87 -1.65
C VAL A 71 -1.82 -2.88 -1.02
N GLU A 72 -2.00 -3.75 -0.04
CA GLU A 72 -3.24 -3.82 0.70
C GLU A 72 -3.11 -2.96 1.95
N ASP A 73 -4.02 -2.01 2.12
CA ASP A 73 -4.06 -1.19 3.32
C ASP A 73 -4.59 -2.08 4.45
N ILE A 74 -3.78 -2.24 5.48
CA ILE A 74 -4.15 -3.15 6.57
C ILE A 74 -5.39 -2.66 7.33
N GLU A 75 -5.55 -1.35 7.42
CA GLU A 75 -6.69 -0.80 8.13
C GLU A 75 -8.00 -1.01 7.41
N SER A 76 -8.00 -0.77 6.10
CA SER A 76 -9.25 -0.81 5.34
C SER A 76 -9.45 -2.09 4.54
N GLY A 77 -8.38 -2.82 4.27
CA GLY A 77 -8.45 -3.99 3.41
C GLY A 77 -8.51 -3.65 1.93
N ILE A 78 -8.41 -2.38 1.58
CA ILE A 78 -8.45 -1.97 0.18
C ILE A 78 -7.08 -2.21 -0.45
N VAL A 79 -7.08 -2.75 -1.66
CA VAL A 79 -5.85 -2.96 -2.40
C VAL A 79 -5.68 -1.83 -3.39
N TYR A 80 -4.53 -1.18 -3.32
CA TYR A 80 -4.21 -0.05 -4.19
C TYR A 80 -3.07 -0.39 -5.12
N GLU A 81 -3.04 0.27 -6.27
CA GLU A 81 -1.89 0.24 -7.16
C GLU A 81 -1.07 1.50 -6.86
N ILE A 82 0.14 1.30 -6.36
CA ILE A 82 0.94 2.40 -5.83
C ILE A 82 2.25 2.50 -6.59
N SER A 83 2.64 3.71 -6.94
CA SER A 83 3.93 3.96 -7.58
C SER A 83 5.07 3.53 -6.66
N PRO A 84 6.15 2.98 -7.22
CA PRO A 84 7.24 2.46 -6.38
C PRO A 84 7.84 3.48 -5.42
N GLU A 85 7.91 4.75 -5.82
CA GLU A 85 8.50 5.77 -4.96
C GLU A 85 7.63 6.09 -3.74
N LEU A 86 6.40 5.64 -3.74
CA LEU A 86 5.50 5.85 -2.61
C LEU A 86 5.44 4.64 -1.68
N ILE A 87 6.25 3.64 -1.94
CA ILE A 87 6.29 2.42 -1.15
C ILE A 87 7.66 2.30 -0.48
N ARG A 88 7.65 2.13 0.83
CA ARG A 88 8.88 1.92 1.57
C ARG A 88 8.79 0.59 2.30
N PHE A 89 9.73 -0.31 2.00
CA PHE A 89 9.78 -1.60 2.68
C PHE A 89 10.42 -1.42 4.05
N CYS A 90 9.89 -2.14 5.02
CA CYS A 90 10.42 -2.06 6.37
C CYS A 90 11.79 -2.71 6.46
N VAL A 91 12.67 -2.12 7.25
CA VAL A 91 14.03 -2.64 7.46
C VAL A 91 14.26 -2.68 8.96
N PRO A 92 14.57 -3.84 9.52
CA PRO A 92 14.76 -5.12 8.84
C PRO A 92 13.46 -5.63 8.23
N CYS A 93 13.59 -6.57 7.32
CA CYS A 93 12.45 -7.09 6.59
C CYS A 93 11.44 -7.70 7.54
N GLU A 94 10.22 -7.23 7.45
CA GLU A 94 9.12 -7.75 8.27
C GLU A 94 8.03 -8.27 7.38
N PHE A 95 7.35 -9.30 7.84
CA PHE A 95 6.27 -9.92 7.10
C PHE A 95 5.00 -9.96 7.94
N TRP A 96 3.86 -9.90 7.25
CA TRP A 96 2.59 -10.16 7.89
C TRP A 96 2.42 -11.65 7.97
N GLU A 97 2.08 -12.13 9.15
CA GLU A 97 1.78 -13.54 9.30
C GLU A 97 0.34 -13.79 8.88
N PRO A 98 0.07 -14.93 8.27
CA PRO A 98 -1.31 -15.27 7.97
C PRO A 98 -2.12 -15.31 9.23
N ILE A 99 -3.37 -14.91 9.14
CA ILE A 99 -4.25 -14.95 10.27
C ILE A 99 -4.52 -16.41 10.58
N ASN A 100 -4.28 -16.77 11.84
CA ASN A 100 -4.51 -18.11 12.30
C ASN A 100 -5.27 -17.98 13.60
N ASP A 101 -6.44 -18.59 13.67
CA ASP A 101 -7.28 -18.47 14.85
C ASP A 101 -6.55 -18.85 16.12
N LYS A 102 -5.71 -19.84 16.04
CA LYS A 102 -4.97 -20.25 17.21
C LYS A 102 -4.02 -19.17 17.68
N ASN A 103 -3.40 -18.51 16.74
CA ASN A 103 -2.43 -17.47 17.09
C ASN A 103 -3.10 -16.22 17.55
N ASN A 104 -4.35 -16.05 17.14
CA ASN A 104 -5.09 -14.86 17.49
C ASN A 104 -5.93 -15.01 18.71
N GLU A 105 -5.93 -16.17 19.30
CA GLU A 105 -6.68 -16.31 20.51
C GLU A 105 -6.08 -15.44 21.57
N PRO A 106 -6.89 -14.77 22.31
CA PRO A 106 -6.42 -13.94 23.36
C PRO A 106 -5.70 -14.82 24.31
N ASN A 107 -4.54 -14.65 24.51
CA ASN A 107 -3.84 -15.21 25.44
C ASN A 107 -4.33 -16.32 26.04
N LYS A 108 -4.04 -17.22 25.65
CA LYS A 108 -4.48 -18.31 26.12
C LYS A 108 -4.10 -18.45 27.44
N ASN A 109 -3.75 -18.05 28.02
CA ASN A 109 -3.47 -18.27 29.27
C ASN A 109 -3.46 -18.14 29.88
#